data_df5cbb83cba76eb0054a6d1cc2cc953d
#
_entry.id   df5cbb83cba76eb0054a6d1cc2cc953d
#
_cell.length_a   1.000
_cell.length_b   1.000
_cell.length_c   1.000
_cell.angle_alpha   90.00
_cell.angle_beta   90.00
_cell.angle_gamma   90.00
#
_symmetry.space_group_name_H-M   'P 1'
#
loop_
_entity.id
_entity.type
_entity.pdbx_description
1 polymer ?
#
loop_
_entity_poly.entity_id
_entity_poly.type
_entity_poly.pdbx_seq_one_letter_code
_entity_poly.pdbx_strand_id
1 'polypeptide(L)'
;MDRQTEITTPGALLNEKGNLARPGFSRALVQEYRRADVKVSPLRIKEWDYYLVNNGKFALALTVADNGYMGLDSVSLLDFEEGWEITKSPMSFMPLGKKHLPETSVTGDVHSAARGYGIHFIHEGEKRVLIAYMNKFGESALSARVELTECPEDSLVIATPFDKPGHFYYNQKIVGFRASGYVTYNGKTYTFEPSDSFAVLDWGRGVWTYENTWYWSSAAYVLPSGTPFGWNLGYGFGDTSAASENMLFHAGTAHKIGGIKFEIPGEDEGRERYTEPWKFTSDDGRFEADFVPVLDRASCTDVKLIKSDQHQVFGRFTGRAVLDNGTVVEFADFPGFAEKVSNKW
;
A
#
# COMPACT_ATOMS: atom_id res chain seq x y z
N MET A 1 2.76 -15.62 22.53
CA MET A 1 2.66 -14.38 21.71
C MET A 1 2.87 -13.19 22.61
N ASP A 2 3.92 -12.42 22.38
CA ASP A 2 4.04 -11.11 23.02
C ASP A 2 2.88 -10.25 22.55
N ARG A 3 2.21 -9.61 23.52
CA ARG A 3 1.00 -8.82 23.25
C ARG A 3 1.39 -7.58 22.46
N GLN A 4 0.98 -7.52 21.19
CA GLN A 4 1.21 -6.35 20.34
C GLN A 4 0.58 -5.09 20.96
N THR A 5 1.28 -3.95 20.88
CA THR A 5 0.87 -2.70 21.53
C THR A 5 -0.18 -1.98 20.68
N GLU A 6 -1.43 -1.99 21.12
CA GLU A 6 -2.50 -1.18 20.50
C GLU A 6 -2.55 0.22 21.11
N ILE A 7 -2.53 1.25 20.27
CA ILE A 7 -2.58 2.65 20.63
C ILE A 7 -4.01 3.15 20.43
N THR A 8 -4.70 3.43 21.53
CA THR A 8 -6.11 3.87 21.51
C THR A 8 -6.30 5.33 21.94
N THR A 9 -5.27 5.94 22.52
CA THR A 9 -5.35 7.30 23.06
C THR A 9 -4.74 8.30 22.07
N PRO A 10 -5.45 9.37 21.69
CA PRO A 10 -4.89 10.45 20.86
C PRO A 10 -3.64 11.09 21.42
N GLY A 11 -2.83 11.68 20.56
CA GLY A 11 -1.64 12.42 20.96
C GLY A 11 -0.69 12.68 19.79
N ALA A 12 0.39 13.40 20.03
CA ALA A 12 1.41 13.66 19.04
C ALA A 12 2.11 12.35 18.63
N LEU A 13 2.40 12.21 17.33
CA LEU A 13 3.19 11.08 16.83
C LEU A 13 4.64 11.14 17.32
N LEU A 14 5.23 12.34 17.28
CA LEU A 14 6.62 12.58 17.64
C LEU A 14 6.73 13.33 18.96
N ASN A 15 7.75 13.01 19.75
CA ASN A 15 8.12 13.75 20.93
C ASN A 15 8.99 14.97 20.56
N GLU A 16 9.34 15.79 21.55
CA GLU A 16 10.16 17.01 21.38
C GLU A 16 11.51 16.77 20.68
N LYS A 17 12.04 15.54 20.78
CA LYS A 17 13.31 15.13 20.13
C LYS A 17 13.11 14.62 18.69
N GLY A 18 11.87 14.55 18.20
CA GLY A 18 11.54 14.01 16.87
C GLY A 18 11.54 12.49 16.77
N ASN A 19 11.52 11.77 17.90
CA ASN A 19 11.35 10.32 17.91
C ASN A 19 9.87 9.96 18.09
N LEU A 20 9.47 8.75 17.65
CA LEU A 20 8.14 8.25 17.96
C LEU A 20 7.85 8.32 19.45
N ALA A 21 6.71 8.92 19.81
CA ALA A 21 6.28 9.01 21.20
C ALA A 21 5.81 7.64 21.72
N ARG A 22 5.11 6.89 20.89
CA ARG A 22 4.55 5.58 21.22
C ARG A 22 4.58 4.68 19.97
N PRO A 23 5.51 3.73 19.87
CA PRO A 23 5.48 2.67 18.85
C PRO A 23 4.31 1.70 19.08
N GLY A 24 3.72 1.19 18.00
CA GLY A 24 2.61 0.25 18.09
C GLY A 24 1.66 0.38 16.88
N PHE A 25 0.47 -0.19 17.01
CA PHE A 25 -0.57 -0.10 15.99
C PHE A 25 -1.86 0.55 16.52
N SER A 26 -2.71 1.02 15.62
CA SER A 26 -4.08 1.43 15.90
C SER A 26 -5.00 1.09 14.72
N ARG A 27 -6.31 1.18 14.95
CA ARG A 27 -7.33 0.90 13.92
C ARG A 27 -7.76 2.15 13.15
N ALA A 28 -7.30 3.31 13.60
CA ALA A 28 -7.52 4.62 12.99
C ALA A 28 -6.33 5.53 13.28
N LEU A 29 -6.24 6.68 12.61
CA LEU A 29 -5.21 7.71 12.90
C LEU A 29 -5.49 8.38 14.24
N VAL A 30 -4.95 7.81 15.33
CA VAL A 30 -5.06 8.35 16.70
C VAL A 30 -3.83 9.17 17.12
N GLN A 31 -2.71 8.98 16.45
CA GLN A 31 -1.51 9.80 16.64
C GLN A 31 -1.42 10.83 15.51
N GLU A 32 -1.16 12.07 15.89
CA GLU A 32 -1.13 13.20 14.96
C GLU A 32 0.27 13.38 14.36
N TYR A 33 0.41 13.15 13.07
CA TYR A 33 1.60 13.49 12.31
C TYR A 33 1.59 14.98 11.98
N ARG A 34 2.72 15.64 12.20
CA ARG A 34 3.01 16.99 11.74
C ARG A 34 4.40 17.02 11.11
N ARG A 35 4.47 17.40 9.84
CA ARG A 35 5.75 17.50 9.14
C ARG A 35 6.74 18.41 9.86
N ALA A 36 6.25 19.47 10.50
CA ALA A 36 7.07 20.44 11.26
C ALA A 36 7.75 19.83 12.50
N ASP A 37 7.23 18.72 13.04
CA ASP A 37 7.79 18.05 14.20
C ASP A 37 8.97 17.13 13.84
N VAL A 38 9.18 16.85 12.56
CA VAL A 38 10.31 16.03 12.08
C VAL A 38 11.62 16.82 12.20
N LYS A 39 12.56 16.33 13.00
CA LYS A 39 13.82 17.04 13.35
C LYS A 39 15.03 16.66 12.49
N VAL A 40 14.82 15.86 11.44
CA VAL A 40 15.88 15.51 10.48
C VAL A 40 15.81 16.41 9.25
N SER A 41 16.83 16.31 8.38
CA SER A 41 16.88 17.06 7.13
C SER A 41 15.62 16.81 6.28
N PRO A 42 14.98 17.86 5.72
CA PRO A 42 13.85 17.73 4.81
C PRO A 42 14.11 16.83 3.59
N LEU A 43 15.38 16.65 3.21
CA LEU A 43 15.80 15.70 2.17
C LEU A 43 15.48 14.23 2.51
N ARG A 44 15.30 13.92 3.78
CA ARG A 44 15.08 12.55 4.27
C ARG A 44 13.63 12.24 4.54
N ILE A 45 12.75 13.24 4.55
CA ILE A 45 11.32 13.03 4.81
C ILE A 45 10.70 12.36 3.59
N LYS A 46 9.93 11.33 3.83
CA LYS A 46 9.18 10.55 2.85
C LYS A 46 7.69 10.67 3.14
N GLU A 47 6.94 11.10 2.16
CA GLU A 47 5.48 11.20 2.25
C GLU A 47 4.89 10.66 0.95
N TRP A 48 3.87 9.82 1.04
CA TRP A 48 3.20 9.28 -0.14
C TRP A 48 1.75 8.93 0.15
N ASP A 49 0.98 8.98 -0.89
CA ASP A 49 -0.36 8.42 -0.98
C ASP A 49 -0.38 7.50 -2.21
N TYR A 50 -0.62 6.22 -1.98
CA TYR A 50 -0.75 5.20 -3.00
C TYR A 50 -2.15 4.61 -2.95
N TYR A 51 -2.82 4.57 -4.08
CA TYR A 51 -4.09 3.88 -4.25
C TYR A 51 -3.95 2.76 -5.28
N LEU A 52 -4.48 1.60 -4.93
CA LEU A 52 -4.68 0.48 -5.86
C LEU A 52 -6.17 0.19 -5.96
N VAL A 53 -6.71 0.20 -7.18
CA VAL A 53 -8.07 -0.26 -7.49
C VAL A 53 -7.96 -1.52 -8.32
N ASN A 54 -8.61 -2.61 -7.89
CA ASN A 54 -8.47 -3.94 -8.48
C ASN A 54 -9.81 -4.68 -8.48
N ASN A 55 -10.14 -5.35 -9.59
CA ASN A 55 -11.32 -6.22 -9.70
C ASN A 55 -10.98 -7.66 -10.13
N GLY A 56 -9.70 -8.00 -10.10
CA GLY A 56 -9.22 -9.32 -10.48
C GLY A 56 -9.08 -9.57 -11.99
N LYS A 57 -9.55 -8.65 -12.83
CA LYS A 57 -9.37 -8.69 -14.30
C LYS A 57 -8.36 -7.66 -14.75
N PHE A 58 -8.40 -6.49 -14.12
CA PHE A 58 -7.45 -5.40 -14.34
C PHE A 58 -7.31 -4.56 -13.07
N ALA A 59 -6.27 -3.72 -13.02
CA ALA A 59 -6.03 -2.82 -11.91
C ALA A 59 -5.51 -1.45 -12.37
N LEU A 60 -5.83 -0.42 -11.59
CA LEU A 60 -5.27 0.92 -11.68
C LEU A 60 -4.51 1.20 -10.39
N ALA A 61 -3.22 1.55 -10.49
CA ALA A 61 -2.45 2.03 -9.34
C ALA A 61 -2.00 3.47 -9.56
N LEU A 62 -2.18 4.31 -8.55
CA LEU A 62 -1.85 5.73 -8.57
C LEU A 62 -1.00 6.07 -7.36
N THR A 63 0.10 6.79 -7.58
CA THR A 63 0.99 7.26 -6.51
C THR A 63 1.27 8.74 -6.66
N VAL A 64 1.23 9.46 -5.55
CA VAL A 64 1.83 10.79 -5.42
C VAL A 64 2.77 10.75 -4.23
N ALA A 65 4.06 11.00 -4.45
CA ALA A 65 5.08 10.93 -3.40
C ALA A 65 6.03 12.13 -3.42
N ASP A 66 6.30 12.66 -2.22
CA ASP A 66 7.38 13.60 -1.91
C ASP A 66 8.43 12.90 -1.08
N ASN A 67 9.51 12.47 -1.72
CA ASN A 67 10.62 11.80 -1.07
C ASN A 67 11.73 12.76 -0.60
N GLY A 68 11.42 14.05 -0.47
CA GLY A 68 12.36 15.09 -0.11
C GLY A 68 13.23 15.51 -1.28
N TYR A 69 14.28 14.76 -1.60
CA TYR A 69 15.15 15.05 -2.75
C TYR A 69 14.54 14.71 -4.12
N MET A 70 13.49 13.88 -4.15
CA MET A 70 12.81 13.43 -5.37
C MET A 70 11.31 13.32 -5.12
N GLY A 71 10.50 13.89 -6.00
CA GLY A 71 9.07 13.59 -6.08
C GLY A 71 8.80 12.54 -7.14
N LEU A 72 7.84 11.66 -6.88
CA LEU A 72 7.42 10.62 -7.79
C LEU A 72 5.89 10.67 -7.93
N ASP A 73 5.44 10.78 -9.17
CA ASP A 73 4.03 10.59 -9.51
C ASP A 73 3.94 9.36 -10.41
N SER A 74 3.07 8.42 -10.10
CA SER A 74 3.01 7.18 -10.87
C SER A 74 1.58 6.81 -11.22
N VAL A 75 1.39 6.39 -12.46
CA VAL A 75 0.17 5.77 -12.97
C VAL A 75 0.53 4.42 -13.53
N SER A 76 -0.15 3.37 -13.09
CA SER A 76 -0.01 2.03 -13.64
C SER A 76 -1.38 1.50 -14.04
N LEU A 77 -1.49 0.94 -15.23
CA LEU A 77 -2.63 0.15 -15.71
C LEU A 77 -2.14 -1.27 -15.96
N LEU A 78 -2.81 -2.23 -15.36
CA LEU A 78 -2.50 -3.65 -15.48
C LEU A 78 -3.72 -4.37 -16.05
N ASP A 79 -3.55 -5.18 -17.05
CA ASP A 79 -4.58 -6.05 -17.63
C ASP A 79 -4.17 -7.51 -17.38
N PHE A 80 -4.85 -8.18 -16.44
CA PHE A 80 -4.51 -9.54 -16.03
C PHE A 80 -5.04 -10.59 -17.01
N GLU A 81 -6.07 -10.25 -17.79
CA GLU A 81 -6.63 -11.14 -18.82
C GLU A 81 -5.73 -11.17 -20.05
N GLU A 82 -5.18 -10.02 -20.45
CA GLU A 82 -4.27 -9.88 -21.59
C GLU A 82 -2.80 -10.08 -21.21
N GLY A 83 -2.47 -10.09 -19.91
CA GLY A 83 -1.14 -10.37 -19.39
C GLY A 83 -0.11 -9.25 -19.62
N TRP A 84 -0.51 -7.97 -19.53
CA TRP A 84 0.41 -6.83 -19.66
C TRP A 84 0.20 -5.76 -18.60
N GLU A 85 1.22 -4.95 -18.38
CA GLU A 85 1.18 -3.75 -17.58
C GLU A 85 1.90 -2.59 -18.27
N ILE A 86 1.46 -1.37 -17.96
CA ILE A 86 2.17 -0.14 -18.30
C ILE A 86 2.25 0.72 -17.05
N THR A 87 3.46 1.11 -16.69
CA THR A 87 3.74 2.05 -15.62
C THR A 87 4.48 3.27 -16.16
N LYS A 88 4.00 4.46 -15.82
CA LYS A 88 4.68 5.73 -16.10
C LYS A 88 4.83 6.51 -14.82
N SER A 89 6.05 6.87 -14.51
CA SER A 89 6.43 7.50 -13.24
C SER A 89 7.21 8.80 -13.46
N PRO A 90 6.54 9.91 -13.83
CA PRO A 90 7.18 11.22 -13.86
C PRO A 90 7.82 11.57 -12.52
N MET A 91 9.02 12.09 -12.57
CA MET A 91 9.78 12.49 -11.40
C MET A 91 9.97 14.01 -11.38
N SER A 92 9.99 14.59 -10.18
CA SER A 92 10.36 15.99 -9.93
C SER A 92 11.58 16.07 -9.01
N PHE A 93 12.38 17.12 -9.18
CA PHE A 93 13.60 17.28 -8.40
C PHE A 93 13.37 18.20 -7.20
N MET A 94 13.83 17.74 -6.01
CA MET A 94 13.84 18.53 -4.76
C MET A 94 12.47 19.14 -4.38
N PRO A 95 11.38 18.39 -4.31
CA PRO A 95 10.09 18.94 -3.90
C PRO A 95 10.12 19.45 -2.45
N LEU A 96 10.81 18.75 -1.51
CA LEU A 96 11.03 19.16 -0.12
C LEU A 96 9.74 19.54 0.63
N GLY A 97 8.64 18.82 0.40
CA GLY A 97 7.32 19.09 0.96
C GLY A 97 6.42 19.99 0.09
N LYS A 98 6.89 20.46 -1.07
CA LYS A 98 6.12 21.34 -1.96
C LYS A 98 4.98 20.63 -2.70
N LYS A 99 4.86 19.31 -2.58
CA LYS A 99 3.67 18.59 -3.02
C LYS A 99 2.49 18.80 -2.07
N HIS A 100 2.72 19.36 -0.88
CA HIS A 100 1.70 19.70 0.12
C HIS A 100 0.77 18.51 0.43
N LEU A 101 1.35 17.31 0.58
CA LEU A 101 0.57 16.15 0.96
C LEU A 101 -0.06 16.37 2.34
N PRO A 102 -1.36 16.08 2.53
CA PRO A 102 -2.03 16.26 3.81
C PRO A 102 -1.38 15.48 4.95
N GLU A 103 -1.35 16.07 6.14
CA GLU A 103 -0.81 15.44 7.37
C GLU A 103 -1.72 14.33 7.92
N THR A 104 -2.87 14.11 7.29
CA THR A 104 -3.84 13.05 7.59
C THR A 104 -4.39 12.47 6.29
N SER A 105 -4.87 11.23 6.33
CA SER A 105 -5.59 10.61 5.22
C SER A 105 -7.11 10.87 5.26
N VAL A 106 -7.60 11.51 6.33
CA VAL A 106 -9.04 11.66 6.57
C VAL A 106 -9.61 12.85 5.79
N THR A 107 -8.81 13.89 5.62
CA THR A 107 -9.21 15.14 4.96
C THR A 107 -8.05 15.73 4.18
N GLY A 108 -8.39 16.63 3.27
CA GLY A 108 -7.43 17.32 2.43
C GLY A 108 -7.23 16.62 1.09
N ASP A 109 -7.13 17.41 0.03
CA ASP A 109 -6.96 16.93 -1.32
C ASP A 109 -5.48 16.83 -1.69
N VAL A 110 -5.16 15.89 -2.58
CA VAL A 110 -3.85 15.75 -3.20
C VAL A 110 -3.95 16.16 -4.67
N HIS A 111 -3.13 17.10 -5.08
CA HIS A 111 -3.05 17.57 -6.46
C HIS A 111 -1.60 17.55 -6.93
N SER A 112 -1.29 16.67 -7.87
CA SER A 112 0.01 16.67 -8.53
C SER A 112 -0.17 16.69 -10.04
N ALA A 113 0.30 17.73 -10.69
CA ALA A 113 0.17 17.89 -12.13
C ALA A 113 1.36 18.63 -12.72
N ALA A 114 1.70 18.26 -13.96
CA ALA A 114 2.67 18.97 -14.79
C ALA A 114 2.22 18.87 -16.27
N ARG A 115 3.05 19.39 -17.18
CA ARG A 115 2.71 19.35 -18.60
C ARG A 115 2.50 17.93 -19.08
N GLY A 116 1.24 17.62 -19.42
CA GLY A 116 0.86 16.34 -20.04
C GLY A 116 0.43 15.23 -19.08
N TYR A 117 0.36 15.48 -17.78
CA TYR A 117 -0.23 14.56 -16.82
C TYR A 117 -0.81 15.28 -15.59
N GLY A 118 -1.72 14.61 -14.88
CA GLY A 118 -2.18 14.99 -13.55
C GLY A 118 -2.73 13.79 -12.80
N ILE A 119 -2.53 13.81 -11.48
CA ILE A 119 -3.08 12.86 -10.52
C ILE A 119 -3.69 13.66 -9.39
N HIS A 120 -4.95 13.39 -9.08
CA HIS A 120 -5.70 14.08 -8.04
C HIS A 120 -6.45 13.07 -7.17
N PHE A 121 -6.34 13.23 -5.85
CA PHE A 121 -7.12 12.49 -4.87
C PHE A 121 -7.96 13.52 -4.12
N ILE A 122 -9.27 13.46 -4.28
CA ILE A 122 -10.21 14.48 -3.81
C ILE A 122 -11.14 13.85 -2.77
N HIS A 123 -11.36 14.54 -1.66
CA HIS A 123 -12.34 14.17 -0.64
C HIS A 123 -13.66 14.90 -0.90
N GLU A 124 -14.70 14.16 -1.23
CA GLU A 124 -16.07 14.67 -1.44
C GLU A 124 -17.02 14.08 -0.38
N GLY A 125 -17.02 14.69 0.83
CA GLY A 125 -17.77 14.14 1.97
C GLY A 125 -17.20 12.79 2.41
N GLU A 126 -18.00 11.73 2.35
CA GLU A 126 -17.58 10.36 2.68
C GLU A 126 -16.90 9.63 1.52
N LYS A 127 -16.90 10.23 0.33
CA LYS A 127 -16.29 9.66 -0.87
C LYS A 127 -14.88 10.16 -1.09
N ARG A 128 -14.09 9.35 -1.78
CA ARG A 128 -12.83 9.79 -2.38
C ARG A 128 -12.92 9.65 -3.89
N VAL A 129 -12.44 10.65 -4.62
CA VAL A 129 -12.44 10.63 -6.08
C VAL A 129 -11.00 10.64 -6.56
N LEU A 130 -10.63 9.58 -7.26
CA LEU A 130 -9.32 9.44 -7.89
C LEU A 130 -9.44 9.86 -9.34
N ILE A 131 -8.64 10.84 -9.76
CA ILE A 131 -8.58 11.31 -11.14
C ILE A 131 -7.14 11.21 -11.62
N ALA A 132 -6.94 10.61 -12.77
CA ALA A 132 -5.65 10.60 -13.43
C ALA A 132 -5.79 10.84 -14.92
N TYR A 133 -4.87 11.59 -15.49
CA TYR A 133 -4.72 11.69 -16.93
C TYR A 133 -3.25 11.75 -17.30
N MET A 134 -2.90 11.16 -18.44
CA MET A 134 -1.53 11.15 -18.94
C MET A 134 -1.53 11.10 -20.48
N ASN A 135 -1.05 12.17 -21.11
CA ASN A 135 -1.11 12.32 -22.58
C ASN A 135 -0.21 11.32 -23.32
N LYS A 136 0.83 10.83 -22.65
CA LYS A 136 1.78 9.84 -23.19
C LYS A 136 1.89 8.67 -22.21
N PHE A 137 0.94 7.76 -22.32
CA PHE A 137 0.90 6.54 -21.53
C PHE A 137 1.01 5.34 -22.47
N GLY A 138 2.21 4.79 -22.60
CA GLY A 138 2.46 3.80 -23.65
C GLY A 138 2.25 4.37 -25.05
N GLU A 139 1.39 3.75 -25.83
CA GLU A 139 1.11 4.12 -27.23
C GLU A 139 0.02 5.20 -27.37
N SER A 140 -0.76 5.47 -26.33
CA SER A 140 -1.86 6.44 -26.36
C SER A 140 -1.95 7.26 -25.08
N ALA A 141 -2.97 8.12 -24.96
CA ALA A 141 -3.32 8.77 -23.74
C ALA A 141 -4.12 7.85 -22.80
N LEU A 142 -3.96 8.07 -21.49
CA LEU A 142 -4.81 7.46 -20.46
C LEU A 142 -5.62 8.54 -19.76
N SER A 143 -6.87 8.25 -19.45
CA SER A 143 -7.67 9.01 -18.49
C SER A 143 -8.44 8.07 -17.55
N ALA A 144 -8.56 8.45 -16.30
CA ALA A 144 -9.26 7.67 -15.29
C ALA A 144 -10.04 8.59 -14.34
N ARG A 145 -11.22 8.13 -13.94
CA ARG A 145 -12.01 8.66 -12.84
C ARG A 145 -12.62 7.51 -12.07
N VAL A 146 -12.25 7.37 -10.80
CA VAL A 146 -12.77 6.32 -9.93
C VAL A 146 -13.27 6.96 -8.64
N GLU A 147 -14.46 6.60 -8.22
CA GLU A 147 -15.04 6.98 -6.93
C GLU A 147 -14.88 5.82 -5.96
N LEU A 148 -14.38 6.12 -4.76
CA LEU A 148 -14.24 5.18 -3.65
C LEU A 148 -15.30 5.52 -2.60
N THR A 149 -16.08 4.52 -2.22
CA THR A 149 -17.17 4.61 -1.23
C THR A 149 -17.01 3.51 -0.19
N GLU A 150 -17.91 3.47 0.79
CA GLU A 150 -17.91 2.43 1.83
C GLU A 150 -16.52 2.28 2.47
N CYS A 151 -15.95 3.42 2.95
CA CYS A 151 -14.71 3.38 3.72
C CYS A 151 -14.87 2.44 4.91
N PRO A 152 -14.02 1.41 5.07
CA PRO A 152 -14.08 0.52 6.22
C PRO A 152 -13.98 1.29 7.54
N GLU A 153 -14.68 0.82 8.58
CA GLU A 153 -14.64 1.41 9.92
C GLU A 153 -13.24 1.30 10.52
N ASP A 154 -12.63 0.13 10.41
CA ASP A 154 -11.28 -0.14 10.87
C ASP A 154 -10.26 -0.07 9.72
N SER A 155 -9.08 0.41 10.04
CA SER A 155 -7.87 0.36 9.20
C SER A 155 -6.68 -0.17 9.99
N LEU A 156 -5.57 -0.45 9.34
CA LEU A 156 -4.30 -0.65 10.02
C LEU A 156 -3.52 0.65 10.02
N VAL A 157 -3.20 1.18 11.19
CA VAL A 157 -2.21 2.23 11.35
C VAL A 157 -1.03 1.67 12.14
N ILE A 158 0.19 1.89 11.64
CA ILE A 158 1.41 1.41 12.29
C ILE A 158 2.37 2.56 12.54
N ALA A 159 2.96 2.62 13.73
CA ALA A 159 4.03 3.52 14.11
C ALA A 159 5.26 2.69 14.47
N THR A 160 6.19 2.54 13.53
CA THR A 160 7.37 1.67 13.62
C THR A 160 8.63 2.51 13.69
N PRO A 161 9.47 2.38 14.74
CA PRO A 161 10.77 3.03 14.78
C PRO A 161 11.80 2.28 13.93
N PHE A 162 12.88 2.99 13.57
CA PHE A 162 14.14 2.38 13.14
C PHE A 162 15.20 2.55 14.22
N ASP A 163 16.30 1.82 14.12
CA ASP A 163 17.40 1.89 15.08
C ASP A 163 17.99 3.30 15.25
N LYS A 164 17.96 4.08 14.17
CA LYS A 164 18.50 5.44 14.17
C LYS A 164 17.50 6.44 14.74
N PRO A 165 17.87 7.26 15.75
CA PRO A 165 17.01 8.29 16.30
C PRO A 165 16.43 9.22 15.24
N GLY A 166 15.15 9.61 15.40
CA GLY A 166 14.41 10.45 14.43
C GLY A 166 14.00 9.75 13.15
N HIS A 167 14.29 8.44 13.02
CA HIS A 167 13.84 7.64 11.90
C HIS A 167 12.65 6.78 12.31
N PHE A 168 11.61 6.85 11.51
CA PHE A 168 10.34 6.19 11.77
C PHE A 168 9.56 5.94 10.50
N TYR A 169 8.61 5.03 10.58
CA TYR A 169 7.59 4.73 9.61
C TYR A 169 6.22 4.88 10.27
N TYR A 170 5.41 5.82 9.78
CA TYR A 170 4.03 6.00 10.17
C TYR A 170 3.16 5.80 8.95
N ASN A 171 2.29 4.81 9.02
CA ASN A 171 1.55 4.38 7.85
C ASN A 171 0.13 3.99 8.20
N GLN A 172 -0.79 4.27 7.29
CA GLN A 172 -2.15 3.76 7.35
C GLN A 172 -2.46 2.95 6.09
N LYS A 173 -2.97 1.75 6.30
CA LYS A 173 -3.55 0.90 5.26
C LYS A 173 -5.06 0.85 5.44
N ILE A 174 -5.81 1.38 4.49
CA ILE A 174 -7.27 1.21 4.42
C ILE A 174 -7.54 0.20 3.32
N VAL A 175 -8.12 -0.94 3.69
CA VAL A 175 -8.30 -2.10 2.80
C VAL A 175 -9.78 -2.37 2.61
N GLY A 176 -10.28 -2.22 1.38
CA GLY A 176 -11.63 -2.64 1.04
C GLY A 176 -12.64 -1.52 0.78
N PHE A 177 -12.22 -0.31 0.37
CA PHE A 177 -13.16 0.62 -0.25
C PHE A 177 -13.88 -0.05 -1.42
N ARG A 178 -15.16 0.24 -1.61
CA ARG A 178 -15.85 -0.05 -2.86
C ARG A 178 -15.44 0.95 -3.91
N ALA A 179 -15.17 0.47 -5.12
CA ALA A 179 -14.73 1.31 -6.22
C ALA A 179 -15.70 1.26 -7.39
N SER A 180 -16.01 2.43 -7.98
CA SER A 180 -16.78 2.55 -9.21
C SER A 180 -16.17 3.60 -10.12
N GLY A 181 -16.20 3.39 -11.42
CA GLY A 181 -15.64 4.33 -12.35
C GLY A 181 -14.98 3.68 -13.55
N TYR A 182 -14.04 4.38 -14.17
CA TYR A 182 -13.46 3.89 -15.41
C TYR A 182 -12.00 4.35 -15.62
N VAL A 183 -11.33 3.58 -16.46
CA VAL A 183 -10.07 3.96 -17.11
C VAL A 183 -10.24 3.82 -18.61
N THR A 184 -9.86 4.85 -19.38
CA THR A 184 -9.78 4.76 -20.83
C THR A 184 -8.34 4.75 -21.30
N TYR A 185 -8.00 3.76 -22.10
CA TYR A 185 -6.68 3.62 -22.70
C TYR A 185 -6.78 2.91 -24.04
N ASN A 186 -6.10 3.42 -25.05
CA ASN A 186 -6.00 2.81 -26.39
C ASN A 186 -7.36 2.39 -27.00
N GLY A 187 -8.38 3.27 -26.87
CA GLY A 187 -9.72 3.02 -27.37
C GLY A 187 -10.56 2.03 -26.56
N LYS A 188 -10.00 1.37 -25.53
CA LYS A 188 -10.70 0.48 -24.59
C LYS A 188 -11.09 1.24 -23.34
N THR A 189 -12.28 0.97 -22.81
CA THR A 189 -12.73 1.45 -21.50
C THR A 189 -12.78 0.27 -20.54
N TYR A 190 -12.05 0.39 -19.44
CA TYR A 190 -12.02 -0.53 -18.31
C TYR A 190 -12.97 0.03 -17.25
N THR A 191 -14.04 -0.67 -16.95
CA THR A 191 -15.06 -0.20 -16.00
C THR A 191 -14.93 -0.94 -14.67
N PHE A 192 -14.81 -0.20 -13.58
CA PHE A 192 -14.90 -0.70 -12.22
C PHE A 192 -16.36 -0.68 -11.77
N GLU A 193 -16.89 -1.83 -11.44
CA GLU A 193 -18.24 -1.98 -10.89
C GLU A 193 -18.15 -2.17 -9.37
N PRO A 194 -18.98 -1.53 -8.55
CA PRO A 194 -18.88 -1.63 -7.10
C PRO A 194 -19.16 -3.04 -6.55
N SER A 195 -19.74 -3.92 -7.37
CA SER A 195 -19.99 -5.31 -6.99
C SER A 195 -18.73 -6.18 -6.92
N ASP A 196 -17.70 -5.86 -7.73
CA ASP A 196 -16.48 -6.66 -7.86
C ASP A 196 -15.18 -5.86 -7.74
N SER A 197 -15.27 -4.54 -7.57
CA SER A 197 -14.11 -3.65 -7.57
C SER A 197 -13.83 -3.08 -6.19
N PHE A 198 -12.59 -3.24 -5.73
CA PHE A 198 -12.13 -2.78 -4.42
C PHE A 198 -10.88 -1.94 -4.52
N ALA A 199 -10.69 -1.07 -3.54
CA ALA A 199 -9.48 -0.28 -3.45
C ALA A 199 -8.79 -0.42 -2.09
N VAL A 200 -7.47 -0.20 -2.15
CA VAL A 200 -6.57 -0.09 -0.99
C VAL A 200 -5.91 1.27 -1.03
N LEU A 201 -5.86 1.94 0.11
CA LEU A 201 -4.99 3.09 0.35
C LEU A 201 -3.77 2.66 1.16
N ASP A 202 -2.59 3.04 0.69
CA ASP A 202 -1.35 3.07 1.44
C ASP A 202 -0.91 4.54 1.60
N TRP A 203 -1.23 5.11 2.76
CA TRP A 203 -0.83 6.45 3.16
C TRP A 203 0.37 6.36 4.10
N GLY A 204 1.48 6.96 3.73
CA GLY A 204 2.69 6.86 4.53
C GLY A 204 3.44 8.16 4.74
N ARG A 205 4.01 8.30 5.93
CA ARG A 205 4.82 9.42 6.37
C ARG A 205 6.00 8.90 7.18
N GLY A 206 7.18 9.41 6.93
CA GLY A 206 8.31 8.90 7.70
C GLY A 206 9.67 9.43 7.30
N VAL A 207 10.67 8.84 7.95
CA VAL A 207 12.10 9.03 7.67
C VAL A 207 12.76 7.67 7.71
N TRP A 208 13.20 7.18 6.56
CA TRP A 208 13.72 5.82 6.43
C TRP A 208 15.26 5.76 6.55
N THR A 209 15.74 4.55 6.79
CA THR A 209 17.17 4.22 6.67
C THR A 209 17.60 4.24 5.20
N TYR A 210 18.93 4.27 4.96
CA TYR A 210 19.49 4.31 3.61
C TYR A 210 19.29 2.99 2.85
N GLU A 211 19.46 1.86 3.52
CA GLU A 211 19.16 0.52 3.02
C GLU A 211 17.95 -0.04 3.75
N ASN A 212 17.02 -0.61 2.98
CA ASN A 212 15.85 -1.27 3.53
C ASN A 212 15.28 -2.29 2.55
N THR A 213 14.64 -3.29 3.10
CA THR A 213 13.89 -4.29 2.35
C THR A 213 12.56 -4.48 3.07
N TRP A 214 11.48 -4.58 2.31
CA TRP A 214 10.18 -4.95 2.86
C TRP A 214 9.47 -5.96 1.99
N TYR A 215 8.58 -6.67 2.64
CA TYR A 215 7.62 -7.56 2.03
C TYR A 215 6.23 -7.02 2.35
N TRP A 216 5.38 -6.95 1.34
CA TRP A 216 4.02 -6.45 1.51
C TRP A 216 3.04 -7.25 0.65
N SER A 217 1.86 -7.55 1.21
CA SER A 217 0.75 -8.14 0.49
C SER A 217 -0.55 -7.47 0.93
N SER A 218 -1.41 -7.18 -0.01
CA SER A 218 -2.75 -6.74 0.30
C SER A 218 -3.74 -7.32 -0.70
N ALA A 219 -4.94 -7.59 -0.21
CA ALA A 219 -6.06 -8.03 -1.02
C ALA A 219 -7.36 -7.53 -0.41
N ALA A 220 -8.32 -7.22 -1.25
CA ALA A 220 -9.68 -6.89 -0.87
C ALA A 220 -10.63 -7.39 -1.95
N TYR A 221 -11.61 -8.22 -1.56
CA TYR A 221 -12.62 -8.75 -2.46
C TYR A 221 -13.84 -9.25 -1.67
N VAL A 222 -14.79 -9.88 -2.35
CA VAL A 222 -15.94 -10.52 -1.71
C VAL A 222 -15.75 -12.01 -1.60
N LEU A 223 -16.12 -12.57 -0.46
CA LEU A 223 -16.28 -14.02 -0.29
C LEU A 223 -17.51 -14.52 -1.06
N PRO A 224 -17.63 -15.83 -1.31
CA PRO A 224 -18.83 -16.40 -1.92
C PRO A 224 -20.14 -16.07 -1.19
N SER A 225 -20.07 -15.76 0.11
CA SER A 225 -21.20 -15.25 0.92
C SER A 225 -21.65 -13.84 0.57
N GLY A 226 -20.89 -13.09 -0.24
CA GLY A 226 -21.06 -11.66 -0.48
C GLY A 226 -20.41 -10.76 0.59
N THR A 227 -19.77 -11.35 1.61
CA THR A 227 -19.11 -10.60 2.67
C THR A 227 -17.76 -10.02 2.18
N PRO A 228 -17.49 -8.73 2.38
CA PRO A 228 -16.17 -8.17 2.11
C PRO A 228 -15.11 -8.79 3.03
N PHE A 229 -14.01 -9.19 2.44
CA PHE A 229 -12.85 -9.72 3.14
C PHE A 229 -11.56 -9.16 2.52
N GLY A 230 -10.51 -9.08 3.32
CA GLY A 230 -9.20 -8.62 2.85
C GLY A 230 -8.15 -8.70 3.93
N TRP A 231 -6.95 -8.28 3.58
CA TRP A 231 -5.81 -8.24 4.51
C TRP A 231 -4.78 -7.20 4.12
N ASN A 232 -3.99 -6.81 5.11
CA ASN A 232 -2.67 -6.23 4.96
C ASN A 232 -1.67 -7.13 5.68
N LEU A 233 -0.65 -7.59 4.98
CA LEU A 233 0.43 -8.42 5.53
C LEU A 233 1.76 -7.78 5.15
N GLY A 234 2.68 -7.68 6.11
CA GLY A 234 3.99 -7.08 5.85
C GLY A 234 5.02 -7.37 6.93
N TYR A 235 6.28 -7.33 6.54
CA TYR A 235 7.43 -7.43 7.44
C TYR A 235 8.71 -6.90 6.78
N GLY A 236 9.78 -6.79 7.57
CA GLY A 236 11.11 -6.40 7.09
C GLY A 236 11.38 -4.89 7.15
N PHE A 237 10.41 -4.06 7.53
CA PHE A 237 10.54 -2.61 7.52
C PHE A 237 10.50 -2.00 8.93
N GLY A 238 11.66 -1.63 9.45
CA GLY A 238 11.83 -1.08 10.80
C GLY A 238 11.75 -2.13 11.92
N ASP A 239 11.70 -1.65 13.17
CA ASP A 239 11.57 -2.48 14.37
C ASP A 239 10.08 -2.75 14.66
N THR A 240 9.61 -3.93 14.31
CA THR A 240 8.22 -4.38 14.50
C THR A 240 7.97 -5.06 15.85
N SER A 241 8.88 -4.95 16.82
CA SER A 241 8.74 -5.56 18.16
C SER A 241 7.50 -5.08 18.92
N ALA A 242 7.07 -3.83 18.70
CA ALA A 242 5.86 -3.28 19.31
C ALA A 242 4.58 -3.75 18.61
N ALA A 243 4.60 -3.88 17.29
CA ALA A 243 3.48 -4.37 16.48
C ALA A 243 3.91 -4.74 15.06
N SER A 244 3.34 -5.81 14.50
CA SER A 244 3.49 -6.19 13.09
C SER A 244 2.53 -5.39 12.19
N GLU A 245 2.76 -5.42 10.88
CA GLU A 245 1.84 -4.84 9.87
C GLU A 245 0.75 -5.84 9.41
N ASN A 246 0.45 -6.87 10.20
CA ASN A 246 -0.41 -7.95 9.79
C ASN A 246 -1.81 -7.80 10.38
N MET A 247 -2.82 -7.68 9.52
CA MET A 247 -4.20 -7.47 9.90
C MET A 247 -5.15 -8.05 8.84
N LEU A 248 -6.18 -8.75 9.30
CA LEU A 248 -7.28 -9.21 8.47
C LEU A 248 -8.45 -8.22 8.61
N PHE A 249 -9.24 -8.07 7.57
CA PHE A 249 -10.44 -7.25 7.56
C PHE A 249 -11.63 -8.11 7.11
N HIS A 250 -12.63 -8.22 7.94
CA HIS A 250 -13.83 -9.00 7.66
C HIS A 250 -15.08 -8.16 7.96
N ALA A 251 -15.90 -7.92 6.97
CA ALA A 251 -17.11 -7.08 7.09
C ALA A 251 -16.82 -5.70 7.73
N GLY A 252 -15.68 -5.06 7.38
CA GLY A 252 -15.26 -3.75 7.89
C GLY A 252 -14.55 -3.78 9.25
N THR A 253 -14.50 -4.92 9.94
CA THR A 253 -13.82 -5.08 11.24
C THR A 253 -12.43 -5.66 11.06
N ALA A 254 -11.46 -5.11 11.77
CA ALA A 254 -10.06 -5.54 11.74
C ALA A 254 -9.75 -6.60 12.80
N HIS A 255 -8.93 -7.59 12.42
CA HIS A 255 -8.45 -8.68 13.27
C HIS A 255 -6.93 -8.74 13.20
N LYS A 256 -6.25 -8.44 14.29
CA LYS A 256 -4.80 -8.41 14.36
C LYS A 256 -4.24 -9.83 14.42
N ILE A 257 -3.24 -10.14 13.57
CA ILE A 257 -2.58 -11.45 13.56
C ILE A 257 -1.08 -11.33 13.84
N GLY A 258 -0.43 -12.45 14.05
CA GLY A 258 1.00 -12.56 14.36
C GLY A 258 1.93 -12.22 13.21
N GLY A 259 3.17 -12.64 13.29
CA GLY A 259 4.17 -12.52 12.24
C GLY A 259 3.80 -13.34 11.01
N ILE A 260 4.12 -12.84 9.82
CA ILE A 260 3.88 -13.52 8.54
C ILE A 260 5.20 -13.85 7.85
N LYS A 261 5.23 -14.92 7.09
CA LYS A 261 6.32 -15.27 6.19
C LYS A 261 5.78 -15.47 4.78
N PHE A 262 6.47 -14.88 3.80
CA PHE A 262 6.29 -15.15 2.38
C PHE A 262 7.40 -16.11 1.94
N GLU A 263 7.04 -17.26 1.45
CA GLU A 263 8.00 -18.24 0.91
C GLU A 263 8.08 -18.03 -0.60
N ILE A 264 9.04 -17.19 -1.02
CA ILE A 264 9.31 -16.89 -2.42
C ILE A 264 10.27 -17.96 -2.96
N PRO A 265 9.92 -18.68 -4.05
CA PRO A 265 10.78 -19.70 -4.61
C PRO A 265 12.17 -19.15 -4.98
N GLY A 266 13.24 -19.84 -4.54
CA GLY A 266 14.62 -19.48 -4.83
C GLY A 266 15.19 -18.31 -4.01
N GLU A 267 14.46 -17.77 -3.06
CA GLU A 267 14.94 -16.67 -2.21
C GLU A 267 16.17 -17.07 -1.38
N ASP A 268 16.18 -18.27 -0.81
CA ASP A 268 17.32 -18.79 -0.04
C ASP A 268 18.60 -18.96 -0.89
N GLU A 269 18.44 -19.02 -2.21
CA GLU A 269 19.52 -19.14 -3.17
C GLU A 269 19.95 -17.76 -3.74
N GLY A 270 19.26 -16.66 -3.34
CA GLY A 270 19.42 -15.32 -3.94
C GLY A 270 19.03 -15.27 -5.41
N ARG A 271 18.05 -16.08 -5.81
CA ARG A 271 17.53 -16.18 -7.18
C ARG A 271 16.01 -16.32 -7.13
N GLU A 272 15.36 -15.28 -6.68
CA GLU A 272 13.92 -15.24 -6.53
C GLU A 272 13.21 -15.47 -7.86
N ARG A 273 12.26 -16.41 -7.86
CA ARG A 273 11.41 -16.73 -9.01
C ARG A 273 10.00 -16.22 -8.74
N TYR A 274 9.81 -14.93 -8.92
CA TYR A 274 8.60 -14.20 -8.56
C TYR A 274 7.33 -14.67 -9.27
N THR A 275 7.45 -15.30 -10.44
CA THR A 275 6.34 -15.81 -11.24
C THR A 275 6.00 -17.28 -10.98
N GLU A 276 6.73 -17.95 -10.06
CA GLU A 276 6.36 -19.28 -9.56
C GLU A 276 5.45 -19.14 -8.33
N PRO A 277 4.64 -20.16 -7.96
CA PRO A 277 3.75 -20.09 -6.82
C PRO A 277 4.48 -19.88 -5.48
N TRP A 278 3.96 -18.96 -4.63
CA TRP A 278 4.48 -18.70 -3.29
C TRP A 278 3.59 -19.32 -2.22
N LYS A 279 4.11 -19.41 -0.98
CA LYS A 279 3.34 -19.75 0.20
C LYS A 279 3.38 -18.66 1.24
N PHE A 280 2.29 -18.54 1.97
CA PHE A 280 2.13 -17.60 3.07
C PHE A 280 1.74 -18.33 4.32
N THR A 281 2.45 -18.07 5.42
CA THR A 281 2.13 -18.65 6.73
C THR A 281 2.30 -17.62 7.83
N SER A 282 1.38 -17.60 8.81
CA SER A 282 1.55 -16.81 10.02
C SER A 282 2.07 -17.67 11.17
N ASP A 283 2.87 -17.08 12.06
CA ASP A 283 3.46 -17.76 13.23
C ASP A 283 2.41 -18.17 14.27
N ASP A 284 1.23 -17.55 14.24
CA ASP A 284 0.10 -17.88 15.10
C ASP A 284 -0.89 -18.88 14.45
N GLY A 285 -0.62 -19.35 13.23
CA GLY A 285 -1.47 -20.27 12.49
C GLY A 285 -2.81 -19.68 12.03
N ARG A 286 -2.96 -18.35 12.09
CA ARG A 286 -4.20 -17.67 11.75
C ARG A 286 -4.31 -17.27 10.29
N PHE A 287 -3.24 -17.39 9.51
CA PHE A 287 -3.25 -17.14 8.07
C PHE A 287 -2.37 -18.16 7.36
N GLU A 288 -2.94 -18.82 6.38
CA GLU A 288 -2.28 -19.79 5.51
C GLU A 288 -2.83 -19.64 4.09
N ALA A 289 -1.96 -19.43 3.10
CA ALA A 289 -2.39 -19.34 1.72
C ALA A 289 -1.31 -19.79 0.73
N ASP A 290 -1.74 -20.40 -0.37
CA ASP A 290 -0.98 -20.53 -1.60
C ASP A 290 -1.30 -19.33 -2.50
N PHE A 291 -0.30 -18.78 -3.18
CA PHE A 291 -0.40 -17.68 -4.10
C PHE A 291 0.09 -18.08 -5.47
N VAL A 292 -0.76 -17.92 -6.48
CA VAL A 292 -0.43 -18.18 -7.88
C VAL A 292 -0.26 -16.84 -8.61
N PRO A 293 0.97 -16.49 -8.99
CA PRO A 293 1.26 -15.28 -9.76
C PRO A 293 0.57 -15.25 -11.12
N VAL A 294 0.10 -14.06 -11.50
CA VAL A 294 -0.48 -13.77 -12.83
C VAL A 294 0.38 -12.77 -13.58
N LEU A 295 0.82 -11.71 -12.91
CA LEU A 295 1.59 -10.62 -13.52
C LEU A 295 2.55 -10.01 -12.51
N ASP A 296 3.81 -9.88 -12.89
CA ASP A 296 4.84 -9.18 -12.10
C ASP A 296 5.03 -7.75 -12.64
N ARG A 297 4.63 -6.76 -11.84
CA ARG A 297 4.97 -5.36 -12.06
C ARG A 297 6.36 -5.09 -11.49
N ALA A 298 7.37 -5.36 -12.30
CA ALA A 298 8.77 -5.23 -11.90
C ALA A 298 9.35 -3.88 -12.29
N SER A 299 10.17 -3.32 -11.42
CA SER A 299 10.97 -2.12 -11.71
C SER A 299 12.32 -2.23 -11.03
N CYS A 300 13.38 -2.09 -11.83
CA CYS A 300 14.73 -2.07 -11.31
C CYS A 300 15.44 -0.78 -11.73
N THR A 301 16.02 -0.08 -10.77
CA THR A 301 16.89 1.08 -10.98
C THR A 301 18.19 0.82 -10.22
N ASP A 302 19.32 0.87 -10.90
CA ASP A 302 20.65 0.74 -10.28
C ASP A 302 21.57 1.83 -10.84
N VAL A 303 21.80 2.90 -10.08
CA VAL A 303 22.62 4.05 -10.45
C VAL A 303 23.63 4.33 -9.33
N LYS A 304 24.67 3.49 -9.22
CA LYS A 304 25.76 3.62 -8.23
C LYS A 304 25.31 3.77 -6.77
N LEU A 305 24.78 4.96 -6.39
CA LEU A 305 24.38 5.29 -5.02
C LEU A 305 22.88 5.07 -4.75
N ILE A 306 22.11 4.82 -5.79
CA ILE A 306 20.67 4.58 -5.71
C ILE A 306 20.39 3.23 -6.37
N LYS A 307 19.84 2.33 -5.58
CA LYS A 307 19.32 1.06 -6.07
C LYS A 307 17.88 0.89 -5.58
N SER A 308 17.01 0.51 -6.48
CA SER A 308 15.64 0.10 -6.15
C SER A 308 15.30 -1.10 -7.00
N ASP A 309 14.98 -2.19 -6.36
CA ASP A 309 14.55 -3.44 -6.98
C ASP A 309 13.19 -3.79 -6.41
N GLN A 310 12.17 -3.71 -7.26
CA GLN A 310 10.78 -3.79 -6.85
C GLN A 310 10.07 -4.84 -7.70
N HIS A 311 9.44 -5.79 -7.02
CA HIS A 311 8.55 -6.77 -7.62
C HIS A 311 7.22 -6.73 -6.90
N GLN A 312 6.20 -6.17 -7.53
CA GLN A 312 4.83 -6.25 -7.05
C GLN A 312 4.07 -7.22 -7.93
N VAL A 313 3.91 -8.43 -7.42
CA VAL A 313 3.35 -9.55 -8.15
C VAL A 313 1.87 -9.64 -7.87
N PHE A 314 1.04 -9.48 -8.89
CA PHE A 314 -0.39 -9.68 -8.82
C PHE A 314 -0.74 -11.13 -9.10
N GLY A 315 -1.76 -11.65 -8.40
CA GLY A 315 -2.12 -13.05 -8.55
C GLY A 315 -3.36 -13.44 -7.77
N ARG A 316 -3.48 -14.74 -7.52
CA ARG A 316 -4.64 -15.35 -6.89
C ARG A 316 -4.21 -16.12 -5.64
N PHE A 317 -4.93 -15.87 -4.56
CA PHE A 317 -4.72 -16.53 -3.29
C PHE A 317 -5.79 -17.59 -3.04
N THR A 318 -5.38 -18.75 -2.53
CA THR A 318 -6.29 -19.79 -2.05
C THR A 318 -5.81 -20.23 -0.68
N GLY A 319 -6.69 -20.20 0.32
CA GLY A 319 -6.27 -20.50 1.68
C GLY A 319 -7.34 -20.23 2.71
N ARG A 320 -6.89 -20.01 3.95
CA ARG A 320 -7.76 -19.76 5.10
C ARG A 320 -7.21 -18.68 6.03
N ALA A 321 -8.10 -18.02 6.71
CA ALA A 321 -7.79 -17.09 7.80
C ALA A 321 -8.66 -17.39 9.02
N VAL A 322 -8.15 -17.10 10.23
CA VAL A 322 -8.88 -17.29 11.49
C VAL A 322 -9.06 -15.94 12.17
N LEU A 323 -10.30 -15.53 12.38
CA LEU A 323 -10.68 -14.28 13.02
C LEU A 323 -10.48 -14.35 14.56
N ASP A 324 -10.56 -13.20 15.24
CA ASP A 324 -10.35 -13.13 16.70
C ASP A 324 -11.35 -13.98 17.52
N ASN A 325 -12.53 -14.21 16.98
CA ASN A 325 -13.56 -15.06 17.58
C ASN A 325 -13.44 -16.57 17.23
N GLY A 326 -12.37 -16.96 16.54
CA GLY A 326 -12.13 -18.33 16.09
C GLY A 326 -12.86 -18.74 14.79
N THR A 327 -13.62 -17.83 14.17
CA THR A 327 -14.26 -18.11 12.87
C THR A 327 -13.20 -18.33 11.81
N VAL A 328 -13.30 -19.44 11.09
CA VAL A 328 -12.44 -19.76 9.93
C VAL A 328 -13.09 -19.17 8.68
N VAL A 329 -12.34 -18.35 7.95
CA VAL A 329 -12.69 -17.79 6.65
C VAL A 329 -11.86 -18.51 5.60
N GLU A 330 -12.52 -19.26 4.74
CA GLU A 330 -11.88 -19.90 3.58
C GLU A 330 -12.06 -19.00 2.35
N PHE A 331 -11.02 -18.92 1.53
CA PHE A 331 -11.04 -18.16 0.29
C PHE A 331 -10.31 -18.93 -0.82
N ALA A 332 -10.80 -18.81 -2.03
CA ALA A 332 -10.23 -19.42 -3.21
C ALA A 332 -10.26 -18.46 -4.40
N ASP A 333 -9.24 -18.51 -5.23
CA ASP A 333 -9.08 -17.64 -6.40
C ASP A 333 -9.22 -16.14 -6.07
N PHE A 334 -8.75 -15.75 -4.88
CA PHE A 334 -8.93 -14.42 -4.29
C PHE A 334 -7.90 -13.44 -4.86
N PRO A 335 -8.32 -12.37 -5.56
CA PRO A 335 -7.39 -11.46 -6.22
C PRO A 335 -6.64 -10.59 -5.20
N GLY A 336 -5.34 -10.45 -5.40
CA GLY A 336 -4.49 -9.63 -4.56
C GLY A 336 -3.09 -9.49 -5.14
N PHE A 337 -2.19 -8.94 -4.36
CA PHE A 337 -0.79 -8.86 -4.74
C PHE A 337 0.12 -9.21 -3.56
N ALA A 338 1.35 -9.56 -3.89
CA ALA A 338 2.46 -9.69 -2.97
C ALA A 338 3.68 -8.98 -3.56
N GLU A 339 4.47 -8.31 -2.72
CA GLU A 339 5.67 -7.62 -3.19
C GLU A 339 6.87 -7.88 -2.30
N LYS A 340 8.03 -7.84 -2.92
CA LYS A 340 9.34 -7.67 -2.30
C LYS A 340 10.01 -6.46 -2.91
N VAL A 341 10.46 -5.56 -2.06
CA VAL A 341 11.18 -4.35 -2.49
C VAL A 341 12.46 -4.23 -1.71
N SER A 342 13.57 -4.03 -2.41
CA SER A 342 14.87 -3.75 -1.83
C SER A 342 15.40 -2.42 -2.33
N ASN A 343 15.65 -1.50 -1.43
CA ASN A 343 16.10 -0.15 -1.73
C ASN A 343 17.43 0.18 -1.06
N LYS A 344 18.16 1.04 -1.76
CA LYS A 344 19.35 1.72 -1.27
C LYS A 344 19.35 3.14 -1.80
N TRP A 345 19.00 4.14 -0.93
CA TRP A 345 18.84 5.54 -1.34
C TRP A 345 18.70 6.56 -0.18
#